data_eb20e9cb3926a5e291b11561d23989a6
#
_entry.id   eb20e9cb3926a5e291b11561d23989a6
#
_cell.length_a   1.000
_cell.length_b   1.000
_cell.length_c   1.000
_cell.angle_alpha   90.00
_cell.angle_beta   90.00
_cell.angle_gamma   90.00
#
_symmetry.space_group_name_H-M   'P 1'
#
loop_
_entity.id
_entity.type
_entity.pdbx_description
1 polymer ?
#
loop_
_entity_poly.entity_id
_entity_poly.type
_entity_poly.pdbx_seq_one_letter_code
_entity_poly.pdbx_strand_id
1 'polypeptide(L)' 'MEDLVLISKLKKIINDRHEDIVTTMVSGAVDNMEKYNYMLGQIRTYQYLSQEISSLLEKKEHYETKGTVIDIKPKDNNTK' A
#
# COMPACT_ATOMS: atom_id res chain seq x y z
N MET A 1 -10.96 -10.50 9.46
CA MET A 1 -9.73 -11.29 9.37
C MET A 1 -9.37 -11.64 7.95
N GLU A 2 -10.30 -12.24 7.23
CA GLU A 2 -10.02 -12.56 5.82
C GLU A 2 -9.73 -11.33 4.99
N ASP A 3 -10.40 -10.24 5.31
CA ASP A 3 -10.16 -8.98 4.57
C ASP A 3 -8.72 -8.51 4.74
N LEU A 4 -8.21 -8.59 5.96
CA LEU A 4 -6.84 -8.19 6.22
C LEU A 4 -5.85 -9.09 5.50
N VAL A 5 -6.12 -10.39 5.48
CA VAL A 5 -5.25 -11.33 4.79
C VAL A 5 -5.24 -11.03 3.29
N LEU A 6 -6.41 -10.80 2.72
CA LEU A 6 -6.51 -10.50 1.30
C LEU A 6 -5.79 -9.22 0.93
N ILE A 7 -5.99 -8.19 1.75
CA ILE A 7 -5.35 -6.90 1.49
C ILE A 7 -3.83 -7.03 1.61
N SER A 8 -3.36 -7.79 2.59
CA SER A 8 -1.93 -8.01 2.76
C SER A 8 -1.33 -8.73 1.57
N LYS A 9 -2.03 -9.72 1.04
CA LYS A 9 -1.57 -10.45 -0.13
C LYS A 9 -1.52 -9.54 -1.35
N LEU A 10 -2.52 -8.69 -1.50
CA LEU A 10 -2.56 -7.74 -2.59
C LEU A 10 -1.38 -6.78 -2.51
N LYS A 11 -1.09 -6.29 -1.30
CA LYS A 11 0.04 -5.40 -1.10
C LYS A 11 1.34 -6.10 -1.49
N LYS A 12 1.48 -7.36 -1.14
CA LYS A 12 2.68 -8.11 -1.50
C LYS A 12 2.83 -8.21 -3.01
N ILE A 13 1.73 -8.49 -3.71
CA ILE A 13 1.78 -8.58 -5.17
C ILE A 13 2.25 -7.26 -5.77
N ILE A 14 1.71 -6.17 -5.28
CA ILE A 14 2.06 -4.85 -5.80
C ILE A 14 3.52 -4.53 -5.50
N ASN A 15 3.98 -4.84 -4.30
CA ASN A 15 5.38 -4.60 -3.94
C ASN A 15 6.32 -5.46 -4.77
N ASP A 16 5.94 -6.70 -5.05
CA ASP A 16 6.76 -7.58 -5.88
C ASP A 16 6.87 -7.03 -7.30
N ARG A 17 5.76 -6.53 -7.84
CA ARG A 17 5.77 -5.93 -9.17
C ARG A 17 6.64 -4.68 -9.21
N HIS A 18 6.52 -3.88 -8.19
CA HIS A 18 7.33 -2.66 -8.07
C HIS A 18 8.82 -3.03 -8.06
N GLU A 19 9.18 -4.03 -7.26
CA GLU A 19 10.57 -4.44 -7.15
C GLU A 19 11.09 -5.01 -8.47
N ASP A 20 10.26 -5.76 -9.17
CA ASP A 20 10.64 -6.32 -10.47
C ASP A 20 10.99 -5.20 -11.45
N ILE A 21 10.19 -4.15 -11.46
CA ILE A 21 10.44 -3.04 -12.37
C ILE A 21 11.72 -2.30 -12.00
N VAL A 22 11.92 -2.06 -10.71
CA VAL A 22 13.14 -1.40 -10.24
C VAL A 22 14.36 -2.23 -10.62
N THR A 23 14.29 -3.53 -10.41
CA THR A 23 15.39 -4.42 -10.75
C THR A 23 15.70 -4.38 -12.24
N THR A 24 14.66 -4.38 -13.07
CA THR A 24 14.84 -4.31 -14.51
C THR A 24 15.53 -3.01 -14.91
N MET A 25 15.13 -1.90 -14.31
CA MET A 25 15.74 -0.61 -14.64
C MET A 25 17.20 -0.56 -14.21
N VAL A 26 17.50 -1.09 -13.04
CA VAL A 26 18.85 -1.08 -12.50
C VAL A 26 19.77 -2.02 -13.28
N SER A 27 19.21 -3.11 -13.83
CA SER A 27 20.01 -4.11 -14.54
C SER A 27 20.53 -3.61 -15.87
N GLY A 28 20.08 -2.46 -16.35
CA GLY A 28 20.51 -1.96 -17.64
C GLY A 28 19.72 -2.48 -18.82
N ALA A 29 18.61 -3.16 -18.54
CA ALA A 29 17.76 -3.68 -19.62
C ALA A 29 16.98 -2.57 -20.32
N VAL A 30 16.88 -1.42 -19.68
CA VAL A 30 16.16 -0.27 -20.24
C VAL A 30 17.16 0.58 -21.02
N ASP A 31 16.99 0.61 -22.33
CA ASP A 31 17.99 1.21 -23.22
C ASP A 31 17.50 2.43 -23.98
N ASN A 32 16.31 2.92 -23.68
CA ASN A 32 15.86 4.16 -24.29
C ASN A 32 14.94 4.94 -23.35
N MET A 33 14.78 6.23 -23.64
CA MET A 33 14.04 7.12 -22.77
C MET A 33 12.57 6.79 -22.71
N GLU A 34 12.02 6.30 -23.81
CA GLU A 34 10.61 5.96 -23.85
C GLU A 34 10.29 4.84 -22.89
N LYS A 35 11.09 3.79 -22.91
CA LYS A 35 10.93 2.66 -21.99
C LYS A 35 11.16 3.12 -20.55
N TYR A 36 12.18 3.94 -20.37
CA TYR A 36 12.48 4.45 -19.04
C TYR A 36 11.30 5.20 -18.45
N ASN A 37 10.72 6.11 -19.24
CA ASN A 37 9.59 6.90 -18.76
C ASN A 37 8.38 6.04 -18.50
N TYR A 38 8.15 5.04 -19.33
CA TYR A 38 7.04 4.11 -19.12
C TYR A 38 7.20 3.37 -17.79
N MET A 39 8.39 2.86 -17.54
CA MET A 39 8.63 2.10 -16.32
C MET A 39 8.61 3.01 -15.09
N LEU A 40 9.07 4.23 -15.23
CA LEU A 40 9.01 5.20 -14.13
C LEU A 40 7.57 5.48 -13.77
N GLY A 41 6.70 5.59 -14.76
CA GLY A 41 5.27 5.77 -14.52
C GLY A 41 4.68 4.60 -13.78
N GLN A 42 5.08 3.39 -14.15
CA GLN A 42 4.60 2.20 -13.45
C GLN A 42 5.08 2.19 -12.00
N ILE A 43 6.33 2.56 -11.77
CA ILE A 43 6.87 2.62 -10.41
C ILE A 43 6.04 3.58 -9.56
N ARG A 44 5.74 4.74 -10.09
CA ARG A 44 4.95 5.73 -9.36
C ARG A 44 3.55 5.21 -9.05
N THR A 45 2.96 4.52 -10.01
CA THR A 45 1.63 3.95 -9.81
C THR A 45 1.65 2.90 -8.69
N TYR A 46 2.65 2.01 -8.73
CA TYR A 46 2.73 0.98 -7.70
C TYR A 46 3.03 1.58 -6.32
N GLN A 47 3.84 2.62 -6.27
CA GLN A 47 4.10 3.31 -5.01
C GLN A 47 2.82 3.92 -4.45
N TYR A 48 2.06 4.55 -5.30
CA TYR A 48 0.80 5.14 -4.89
C TYR A 48 -0.16 4.08 -4.37
N LEU A 49 -0.31 2.98 -5.11
CA LEU A 49 -1.19 1.89 -4.71
C LEU A 49 -0.73 1.27 -3.40
N SER A 50 0.57 1.09 -3.24
CA SER A 50 1.11 0.51 -2.02
C SER A 50 0.79 1.38 -0.82
N GLN A 51 0.90 2.69 -0.99
CA GLN A 51 0.56 3.63 0.09
C GLN A 51 -0.92 3.58 0.43
N GLU A 52 -1.76 3.52 -0.60
CA GLU A 52 -3.20 3.45 -0.37
C GLU A 52 -3.59 2.18 0.36
N ILE A 53 -2.96 1.07 -0.02
CA ILE A 53 -3.25 -0.20 0.62
C ILE A 53 -2.77 -0.19 2.07
N SER A 54 -1.61 0.39 2.31
CA SER A 54 -1.11 0.53 3.68
C SER A 54 -2.07 1.36 4.53
N SER A 55 -2.61 2.42 3.96
CA SER A 55 -3.59 3.24 4.67
C SER A 55 -4.85 2.43 4.98
N LEU A 56 -5.29 1.62 4.03
CA LEU A 56 -6.46 0.78 4.26
C LEU A 56 -6.22 -0.23 5.36
N LEU A 57 -5.03 -0.81 5.39
CA LEU A 57 -4.68 -1.77 6.44
C LEU A 57 -4.68 -1.08 7.80
N GLU A 58 -4.09 0.09 7.87
CA GLU A 58 -4.06 0.84 9.12
C GLU A 58 -5.47 1.16 9.60
N LYS A 59 -6.30 1.62 8.70
CA LYS A 59 -7.67 1.96 9.05
C LYS A 59 -8.44 0.73 9.52
N LYS A 60 -8.25 -0.39 8.84
CA LYS A 60 -8.93 -1.62 9.19
C LYS A 60 -8.52 -2.09 10.58
N GLU A 61 -7.23 -2.09 10.85
CA GLU A 61 -6.72 -2.51 12.15
C GLU A 61 -7.19 -1.57 13.26
N HIS A 62 -7.12 -0.29 12.99
CA HIS A 62 -7.56 0.71 13.94
C HIS A 62 -9.05 0.57 14.24
N TYR A 63 -9.81 0.35 13.21
CA TYR A 63 -11.24 0.20 13.31
C TYR A 63 -11.62 -1.00 14.17
N GLU A 64 -10.95 -2.12 13.93
CA GLU A 64 -11.23 -3.34 14.65
C GLU A 64 -10.84 -3.19 16.13
N THR A 65 -9.72 -2.53 16.37
CA THR A 65 -9.28 -2.28 17.74
C THR A 65 -10.28 -1.39 18.47
N LYS A 66 -10.72 -0.33 17.82
CA LYS A 66 -11.69 0.57 18.41
C LYS A 66 -13.04 -0.12 18.62
N GLY A 67 -13.38 -1.00 17.70
CA GLY A 67 -14.63 -1.71 17.82
C GLY A 67 -14.70 -2.53 19.08
N THR A 68 -13.59 -3.05 19.53
CA THR A 68 -13.57 -3.81 20.76
C THR A 68 -13.56 -2.92 21.98
N VAL A 69 -13.07 -1.71 21.85
CA VAL A 69 -12.96 -0.81 22.99
C VAL A 69 -14.28 -0.20 23.34
N ILE A 70 -15.04 0.14 22.56
CA ILE A 70 -16.19 0.95 22.70
C ILE A 70 -16.99 1.25 23.71
N ASP A 71 -16.61 1.68 23.63
CA ASP A 71 -16.93 2.34 23.58
C ASP A 71 -17.18 3.29 23.91
N ILE A 72 -16.93 3.70 24.48
CA ILE A 72 -16.67 4.50 24.50
C ILE A 72 -16.57 5.65 24.27
N LYS A 73 -16.40 6.08 24.62
CA LYS A 73 -15.99 7.13 24.22
C LYS A 73 -15.98 8.14 23.78
N PRO A 74 -16.17 8.44 24.35
CA PRO A 74 -15.89 9.37 23.69
C PRO A 74 -15.58 10.38 23.49
N LYS A 75 -15.28 10.39 24.01
CA LYS A 75 -14.78 11.15 23.56
C LYS A 75 -14.50 11.94 23.38
N ASP A 76 -14.46 11.83 24.08
CA ASP A 76 -13.98 12.43 23.60
C ASP A 76 -13.78 13.06 23.40
N ASN A 77 -13.85 13.06 24.11
CA ASN A 77 -13.45 13.54 23.60
C ASN A 77 -13.24 14.05 23.31
N ASN A 78 -13.34 13.97 23.89
CA ASN A 78 -12.98 14.37 23.35
C ASN A 78 -12.80 14.66 23.03
N THR A 79 -12.94 14.46 23.53
CA THR A 79 -12.59 14.65 22.99
C THR A 79 -12.41 14.97 22.67
N LYS A 80 -12.58 14.91 23.18
CA LYS A 80 -12.29 15.06 22.76
C LYS A 80 -12.02 15.25 22.43
#